data_b1b16d3960540bacf74ac589d22ad220
#
_entry.id   b1b16d3960540bacf74ac589d22ad220
#
_cell.length_a   1.000
_cell.length_b   1.000
_cell.length_c   1.000
_cell.angle_alpha   90.00
_cell.angle_beta   90.00
_cell.angle_gamma   90.00
#
_symmetry.space_group_name_H-M   'P 1'
#
loop_
_entity.id
_entity.type
_entity.pdbx_description
1 polymer ?
#
loop_
_entity_poly.entity_id
_entity_poly.type
_entity_poly.pdbx_seq_one_letter_code
_entity_poly.pdbx_strand_id
1 'polypeptide(L)'
;MISLVRIALSRPYTFVVLALLLLIVGPLAALRTPTDIFPDIRIPVIGVVWNYTGLPPDQMSGRMLTPFQRALTTTVNDIEHIVANSYTGIGIVKIFFQPNVDIRIANAQVTAISQTIVRQMPAGATPPLVLNYSASTVPIIQVALSGEGLTEQNLADIGINQLRTPLITVPGAAIPYPFGGKQRQVQIDLNPQALQARGLSGQDVANTLASQNLITPVGTQKIGGFEYVIQLNNSPLQMEELGNLPIKTVNGAMVYIRDVASVRDGNPPQTNIVHVDGNRSVLMMVLKAGSISTLDIIDGIKRKVVEVKDALPDALKVGFIGDQSVFVRGAITGVAVEGVIAALLTSVMILLFLGSWR
;
A
#
# COMPACT_ATOMS: atom_id res chain seq x y z
N MET A 1 32.69 -33.26 -30.13
CA MET A 1 31.53 -34.16 -29.99
C MET A 1 31.93 -35.62 -29.88
N ILE A 2 32.83 -36.18 -30.71
CA ILE A 2 33.27 -37.58 -30.67
C ILE A 2 33.89 -37.99 -29.32
N SER A 3 34.61 -37.11 -28.63
CA SER A 3 35.21 -37.39 -27.31
C SER A 3 34.16 -37.62 -26.20
N LEU A 4 33.07 -36.85 -26.20
CA LEU A 4 31.97 -37.01 -25.25
C LEU A 4 31.24 -38.36 -25.44
N VAL A 5 31.00 -38.74 -26.69
CA VAL A 5 30.39 -40.05 -27.03
C VAL A 5 31.31 -41.20 -26.60
N ARG A 6 32.62 -41.08 -26.81
CA ARG A 6 33.60 -42.09 -26.38
C ARG A 6 33.65 -42.25 -24.85
N ILE A 7 33.54 -41.15 -24.10
CA ILE A 7 33.47 -41.18 -22.63
C ILE A 7 32.16 -41.80 -22.19
N ALA A 8 31.03 -41.48 -22.83
CA ALA A 8 29.74 -42.07 -22.52
C ALA A 8 29.73 -43.60 -22.70
N LEU A 9 30.32 -44.10 -23.79
CA LEU A 9 30.42 -45.50 -24.07
C LEU A 9 31.40 -46.22 -23.13
N SER A 10 32.47 -45.57 -22.69
CA SER A 10 33.46 -46.15 -21.78
C SER A 10 33.02 -46.16 -20.31
N ARG A 11 32.08 -45.30 -19.89
CA ARG A 11 31.57 -45.19 -18.52
C ARG A 11 30.03 -45.11 -18.47
N PRO A 12 29.29 -46.13 -18.88
CA PRO A 12 27.82 -46.06 -19.01
C PRO A 12 27.13 -45.76 -17.69
N TYR A 13 27.62 -46.31 -16.56
CA TYR A 13 27.01 -46.07 -15.25
C TYR A 13 27.06 -44.60 -14.82
N THR A 14 28.08 -43.86 -15.19
CA THR A 14 28.17 -42.42 -14.90
C THR A 14 27.05 -41.64 -15.59
N PHE A 15 26.73 -41.99 -16.81
CA PHE A 15 25.63 -41.34 -17.57
C PHE A 15 24.25 -41.76 -17.08
N VAL A 16 24.09 -43.03 -16.62
CA VAL A 16 22.87 -43.48 -15.96
C VAL A 16 22.63 -42.71 -14.67
N VAL A 17 23.65 -42.53 -13.84
CA VAL A 17 23.53 -41.74 -12.59
C VAL A 17 23.24 -40.29 -12.92
N LEU A 18 23.88 -39.67 -13.93
CA LEU A 18 23.59 -38.32 -14.37
C LEU A 18 22.14 -38.16 -14.86
N ALA A 19 21.64 -39.15 -15.65
CA ALA A 19 20.26 -39.13 -16.12
C ALA A 19 19.26 -39.20 -14.97
N LEU A 20 19.49 -40.09 -13.98
CA LEU A 20 18.66 -40.20 -12.79
C LEU A 20 18.70 -38.90 -11.94
N LEU A 21 19.88 -38.29 -11.82
CA LEU A 21 20.05 -37.04 -11.11
C LEU A 21 19.24 -35.92 -11.80
N LEU A 22 19.31 -35.80 -13.11
CA LEU A 22 18.52 -34.82 -13.89
C LEU A 22 17.01 -35.08 -13.76
N LEU A 23 16.60 -36.35 -13.74
CA LEU A 23 15.20 -36.74 -13.59
C LEU A 23 14.63 -36.38 -12.20
N ILE A 24 15.47 -36.36 -11.16
CA ILE A 24 15.08 -35.96 -9.80
C ILE A 24 15.20 -34.46 -9.62
N VAL A 25 16.33 -33.85 -10.01
CA VAL A 25 16.62 -32.43 -9.77
C VAL A 25 15.76 -31.52 -10.66
N GLY A 26 15.46 -31.97 -11.90
CA GLY A 26 14.65 -31.18 -12.84
C GLY A 26 13.26 -30.86 -12.30
N PRO A 27 12.43 -31.86 -11.97
CA PRO A 27 11.12 -31.63 -11.37
C PRO A 27 11.20 -30.85 -10.03
N LEU A 28 12.19 -31.15 -9.18
CA LEU A 28 12.37 -30.44 -7.91
C LEU A 28 12.68 -28.95 -8.12
N ALA A 29 13.52 -28.62 -9.10
CA ALA A 29 13.82 -27.24 -9.48
C ALA A 29 12.57 -26.54 -10.04
N ALA A 30 11.83 -27.21 -10.92
CA ALA A 30 10.59 -26.67 -11.49
C ALA A 30 9.55 -26.34 -10.40
N LEU A 31 9.37 -27.23 -9.42
CA LEU A 31 8.45 -27.02 -8.29
C LEU A 31 8.86 -25.90 -7.34
N ARG A 32 10.17 -25.60 -7.27
CA ARG A 32 10.71 -24.50 -6.42
C ARG A 32 10.84 -23.18 -7.15
N THR A 33 10.65 -23.15 -8.44
CA THR A 33 10.75 -21.90 -9.22
C THR A 33 9.52 -21.04 -8.93
N PRO A 34 9.69 -19.79 -8.45
CA PRO A 34 8.56 -18.91 -8.22
C PRO A 34 7.88 -18.58 -9.55
N THR A 35 6.56 -18.69 -9.54
CA THR A 35 5.74 -18.45 -10.73
C THR A 35 5.10 -17.08 -10.64
N ASP A 36 5.14 -16.33 -11.74
CA ASP A 36 4.70 -14.94 -11.78
C ASP A 36 3.96 -14.61 -13.07
N ILE A 37 3.21 -13.49 -13.05
CA ILE A 37 2.53 -12.93 -14.22
C ILE A 37 3.53 -12.18 -15.10
N PHE A 38 4.41 -11.40 -14.47
CA PHE A 38 5.44 -10.61 -15.13
C PHE A 38 6.83 -10.99 -14.62
N PRO A 39 7.86 -10.94 -15.47
CA PRO A 39 9.22 -11.03 -14.99
C PRO A 39 9.52 -9.87 -14.02
N ASP A 40 10.51 -10.05 -13.14
CA ASP A 40 10.98 -8.99 -12.26
C ASP A 40 11.62 -7.86 -13.10
N ILE A 41 10.84 -6.81 -13.33
CA ILE A 41 11.26 -5.65 -14.13
C ILE A 41 11.87 -4.63 -13.19
N ARG A 42 13.19 -4.62 -13.12
CA ARG A 42 13.97 -3.70 -12.27
C ARG A 42 14.26 -2.41 -13.00
N ILE A 43 13.24 -1.60 -13.24
CA ILE A 43 13.41 -0.23 -13.69
C ILE A 43 13.68 0.62 -12.45
N PRO A 44 14.83 1.31 -12.34
CA PRO A 44 15.12 2.14 -11.20
C PRO A 44 14.29 3.42 -11.24
N VAL A 45 13.16 3.42 -10.52
CA VAL A 45 12.24 4.56 -10.42
C VAL A 45 11.94 4.85 -8.96
N ILE A 46 12.02 6.13 -8.60
CA ILE A 46 11.61 6.61 -7.27
C ILE A 46 10.40 7.52 -7.44
N GLY A 47 9.34 7.22 -6.70
CA GLY A 47 8.16 8.07 -6.57
C GLY A 47 8.27 8.96 -5.34
N VAL A 48 7.99 10.25 -5.49
CA VAL A 48 7.94 11.21 -4.39
C VAL A 48 6.56 11.85 -4.36
N VAL A 49 5.87 11.72 -3.24
CA VAL A 49 4.51 12.26 -3.07
C VAL A 49 4.54 13.42 -2.08
N TRP A 50 4.23 14.60 -2.58
CA TRP A 50 4.06 15.81 -1.79
C TRP A 50 2.59 16.01 -1.42
N ASN A 51 2.31 16.29 -0.16
CA ASN A 51 0.98 16.62 0.32
C ASN A 51 0.96 18.05 0.85
N TYR A 52 0.02 18.87 0.34
CA TYR A 52 -0.26 20.20 0.84
C TYR A 52 -1.74 20.50 0.65
N THR A 53 -2.53 20.15 1.63
CA THR A 53 -4.01 20.21 1.56
C THR A 53 -4.52 21.57 1.14
N GLY A 54 -5.40 21.60 0.14
CA GLY A 54 -6.05 22.81 -0.34
C GLY A 54 -5.28 23.62 -1.39
N LEU A 55 -4.04 23.25 -1.73
CA LEU A 55 -3.28 23.95 -2.77
C LEU A 55 -3.78 23.57 -4.17
N PRO A 56 -4.16 24.55 -5.03
CA PRO A 56 -4.55 24.27 -6.42
C PRO A 56 -3.42 23.64 -7.24
N PRO A 57 -3.73 22.88 -8.32
CA PRO A 57 -2.73 22.15 -9.10
C PRO A 57 -1.65 23.04 -9.73
N ASP A 58 -2.00 24.23 -10.24
CA ASP A 58 -1.06 25.20 -10.80
C ASP A 58 -0.08 25.73 -9.75
N GLN A 59 -0.56 26.04 -8.55
CA GLN A 59 0.30 26.45 -7.45
C GLN A 59 1.12 25.29 -6.89
N MET A 60 0.56 24.09 -6.83
CA MET A 60 1.30 22.88 -6.48
C MET A 60 2.48 22.69 -7.44
N SER A 61 2.23 22.79 -8.74
CA SER A 61 3.27 22.70 -9.77
C SER A 61 4.33 23.80 -9.61
N GLY A 62 3.90 25.06 -9.52
CA GLY A 62 4.83 26.20 -9.52
C GLY A 62 5.61 26.38 -8.22
N ARG A 63 4.96 26.17 -7.06
CA ARG A 63 5.56 26.47 -5.75
C ARG A 63 6.23 25.26 -5.07
N MET A 64 5.84 24.05 -5.43
CA MET A 64 6.38 22.85 -4.81
C MET A 64 7.14 21.94 -5.79
N LEU A 65 6.50 21.52 -6.88
CA LEU A 65 7.11 20.52 -7.75
C LEU A 65 8.27 21.10 -8.58
N THR A 66 8.12 22.29 -9.14
CA THR A 66 9.18 22.91 -9.96
C THR A 66 10.46 23.20 -9.16
N PRO A 67 10.42 23.83 -7.97
CA PRO A 67 11.61 23.97 -7.12
C PRO A 67 12.25 22.63 -6.74
N PHE A 68 11.42 21.64 -6.42
CA PHE A 68 11.90 20.30 -6.09
C PHE A 68 12.60 19.63 -7.29
N GLN A 69 12.03 19.68 -8.50
CA GLN A 69 12.65 19.15 -9.69
C GLN A 69 14.00 19.81 -9.99
N ARG A 70 14.11 21.14 -9.84
CA ARG A 70 15.38 21.86 -9.99
C ARG A 70 16.42 21.39 -8.98
N ALA A 71 16.04 21.19 -7.73
CA ALA A 71 16.93 20.68 -6.70
C ALA A 71 17.40 19.25 -7.03
N LEU A 72 16.50 18.37 -7.51
CA LEU A 72 16.84 17.02 -7.92
C LEU A 72 17.90 17.01 -9.03
N THR A 73 17.72 17.80 -10.09
CA THR A 73 18.63 17.82 -11.25
C THR A 73 20.04 18.33 -10.92
N THR A 74 20.23 19.00 -9.79
CA THR A 74 21.53 19.52 -9.36
C THR A 74 22.22 18.65 -8.31
N THR A 75 21.50 17.78 -7.64
CA THR A 75 22.02 17.08 -6.45
C THR A 75 21.91 15.55 -6.52
N VAL A 76 21.07 15.02 -7.40
CA VAL A 76 20.89 13.60 -7.60
C VAL A 76 21.51 13.17 -8.92
N ASN A 77 22.34 12.12 -8.86
CA ASN A 77 23.08 11.65 -10.02
C ASN A 77 22.25 10.69 -10.88
N ASP A 78 22.63 10.59 -12.15
CA ASP A 78 22.18 9.57 -13.10
C ASP A 78 20.68 9.56 -13.34
N ILE A 79 20.01 10.71 -13.24
CA ILE A 79 18.61 10.86 -13.62
C ILE A 79 18.49 10.77 -15.14
N GLU A 80 17.60 9.90 -15.63
CA GLU A 80 17.25 9.82 -17.04
C GLU A 80 16.22 10.91 -17.40
N HIS A 81 15.08 10.90 -16.67
CA HIS A 81 14.04 11.92 -16.82
C HIS A 81 13.16 11.98 -15.57
N ILE A 82 12.38 13.06 -15.46
CA ILE A 82 11.46 13.30 -14.34
C ILE A 82 10.07 13.57 -14.90
N VAL A 83 9.07 12.86 -14.38
CA VAL A 83 7.64 13.11 -14.66
C VAL A 83 6.98 13.64 -13.41
N ALA A 84 6.34 14.79 -13.49
CA ALA A 84 5.62 15.38 -12.36
C ALA A 84 4.16 15.62 -12.72
N ASN A 85 3.26 15.20 -11.82
CA ASN A 85 1.83 15.41 -11.93
C ASN A 85 1.35 16.19 -10.70
N SER A 86 0.59 17.27 -10.93
CA SER A 86 0.00 18.08 -9.88
C SER A 86 -1.51 17.91 -9.84
N TYR A 87 -2.02 17.69 -8.64
CA TYR A 87 -3.44 17.59 -8.32
C TYR A 87 -3.76 18.59 -7.18
N THR A 88 -5.03 18.77 -6.88
CA THR A 88 -5.43 19.59 -5.72
C THR A 88 -4.91 18.97 -4.43
N GLY A 89 -3.96 19.64 -3.78
CA GLY A 89 -3.37 19.21 -2.52
C GLY A 89 -2.32 18.08 -2.62
N ILE A 90 -2.09 17.51 -3.80
CA ILE A 90 -1.14 16.39 -3.98
C ILE A 90 -0.26 16.64 -5.20
N GLY A 91 1.06 16.46 -5.03
CA GLY A 91 2.03 16.46 -6.11
C GLY A 91 2.78 15.13 -6.18
N ILE A 92 2.81 14.51 -7.34
CA ILE A 92 3.50 13.22 -7.55
C ILE A 92 4.65 13.45 -8.52
N VAL A 93 5.87 13.14 -8.09
CA VAL A 93 7.08 13.20 -8.92
C VAL A 93 7.65 11.80 -9.07
N LYS A 94 7.76 11.32 -10.29
CA LYS A 94 8.44 10.06 -10.64
C LYS A 94 9.79 10.39 -11.24
N ILE A 95 10.85 9.86 -10.64
CA ILE A 95 12.24 10.07 -11.03
C ILE A 95 12.73 8.77 -11.65
N PHE A 96 13.02 8.79 -12.93
CA PHE A 96 13.56 7.64 -13.66
C PHE A 96 15.08 7.79 -13.73
N PHE A 97 15.77 6.71 -13.42
CA PHE A 97 17.23 6.66 -13.41
C PHE A 97 17.78 5.81 -14.56
N GLN A 98 19.04 5.98 -14.87
CA GLN A 98 19.73 5.15 -15.86
C GLN A 98 19.75 3.67 -15.43
N PRO A 99 19.71 2.70 -16.37
CA PRO A 99 19.48 1.29 -16.08
C PRO A 99 20.41 0.63 -15.05
N ASN A 100 21.63 1.13 -14.89
CA ASN A 100 22.66 0.53 -14.02
C ASN A 100 22.77 1.22 -12.64
N VAL A 101 21.86 2.10 -12.28
CA VAL A 101 21.91 2.85 -11.03
C VAL A 101 21.54 1.97 -9.85
N ASP A 102 22.33 2.06 -8.75
CA ASP A 102 21.92 1.48 -7.47
C ASP A 102 20.79 2.32 -6.86
N ILE A 103 19.57 1.77 -6.92
CA ILE A 103 18.36 2.43 -6.43
C ILE A 103 18.43 2.79 -4.95
N ARG A 104 19.26 2.10 -4.14
CA ARG A 104 19.44 2.39 -2.71
C ARG A 104 20.19 3.70 -2.51
N ILE A 105 21.23 3.93 -3.31
CA ILE A 105 22.01 5.17 -3.28
C ILE A 105 21.15 6.33 -3.79
N ALA A 106 20.46 6.13 -4.91
CA ALA A 106 19.52 7.11 -5.46
C ALA A 106 18.43 7.49 -4.46
N ASN A 107 17.86 6.50 -3.75
CA ASN A 107 16.83 6.73 -2.73
C ASN A 107 17.37 7.57 -1.55
N ALA A 108 18.60 7.30 -1.10
CA ALA A 108 19.24 8.10 -0.06
C ALA A 108 19.45 9.56 -0.49
N GLN A 109 19.90 9.80 -1.73
CA GLN A 109 20.06 11.15 -2.29
C GLN A 109 18.73 11.88 -2.42
N VAL A 110 17.71 11.22 -3.00
CA VAL A 110 16.36 11.79 -3.14
C VAL A 110 15.75 12.11 -1.77
N THR A 111 15.91 11.24 -0.79
CA THR A 111 15.41 11.47 0.57
C THR A 111 16.09 12.66 1.23
N ALA A 112 17.41 12.76 1.12
CA ALA A 112 18.19 13.86 1.69
C ALA A 112 17.78 15.21 1.11
N ILE A 113 17.66 15.31 -0.22
CA ILE A 113 17.24 16.57 -0.86
C ILE A 113 15.77 16.88 -0.56
N SER A 114 14.90 15.87 -0.48
CA SER A 114 13.49 16.04 -0.14
C SER A 114 13.30 16.67 1.24
N GLN A 115 14.11 16.31 2.21
CA GLN A 115 14.10 16.91 3.56
C GLN A 115 14.69 18.32 3.57
N THR A 116 15.74 18.55 2.81
CA THR A 116 16.43 19.84 2.79
C THR A 116 15.60 20.94 2.12
N ILE A 117 14.94 20.61 1.00
CA ILE A 117 14.18 21.56 0.20
C ILE A 117 12.91 22.07 0.91
N VAL A 118 12.40 21.35 1.92
CA VAL A 118 11.21 21.76 2.69
C VAL A 118 11.33 23.18 3.24
N ARG A 119 12.56 23.61 3.59
CA ARG A 119 12.82 24.96 4.08
C ARG A 119 12.56 26.08 3.05
N GLN A 120 12.55 25.73 1.77
CA GLN A 120 12.29 26.64 0.65
C GLN A 120 10.85 26.53 0.13
N MET A 121 10.07 25.58 0.68
CA MET A 121 8.67 25.38 0.33
C MET A 121 7.75 26.34 1.08
N PRO A 122 6.48 26.47 0.66
CA PRO A 122 5.51 27.26 1.41
C PRO A 122 5.39 26.84 2.87
N ALA A 123 5.12 27.80 3.75
CA ALA A 123 4.99 27.56 5.19
C ALA A 123 3.92 26.47 5.47
N GLY A 124 4.27 25.50 6.31
CA GLY A 124 3.41 24.35 6.60
C GLY A 124 3.63 23.14 5.68
N ALA A 125 4.54 23.21 4.71
CA ALA A 125 4.95 22.05 3.94
C ALA A 125 5.65 21.00 4.83
N THR A 126 5.27 19.75 4.66
CA THR A 126 5.89 18.61 5.36
C THR A 126 6.79 17.82 4.41
N PRO A 127 7.79 17.10 4.92
CA PRO A 127 8.59 16.21 4.08
C PRO A 127 7.70 15.24 3.29
N PRO A 128 8.04 14.97 2.02
CA PRO A 128 7.23 14.09 1.18
C PRO A 128 7.44 12.63 1.53
N LEU A 129 6.51 11.80 1.10
CA LEU A 129 6.67 10.35 1.10
C LEU A 129 7.53 9.94 -0.10
N VAL A 130 8.65 9.27 0.16
CA VAL A 130 9.56 8.74 -0.87
C VAL A 130 9.34 7.24 -0.97
N LEU A 131 9.04 6.74 -2.17
CA LEU A 131 8.67 5.36 -2.46
C LEU A 131 9.52 4.80 -3.60
N ASN A 132 10.02 3.59 -3.44
CA ASN A 132 10.57 2.85 -4.56
C ASN A 132 9.41 2.35 -5.44
N TYR A 133 9.40 2.78 -6.69
CA TYR A 133 8.42 2.30 -7.67
C TYR A 133 8.98 1.08 -8.38
N SER A 134 8.22 0.00 -8.41
CA SER A 134 8.53 -1.18 -9.20
C SER A 134 7.46 -1.38 -10.27
N ALA A 135 7.88 -1.53 -11.51
CA ALA A 135 6.96 -1.85 -12.62
C ALA A 135 6.32 -3.24 -12.45
N SER A 136 6.94 -4.11 -11.66
CA SER A 136 6.41 -5.44 -11.32
C SER A 136 5.38 -5.41 -10.19
N THR A 137 5.19 -4.26 -9.52
CA THR A 137 4.19 -4.10 -8.47
C THR A 137 2.82 -3.87 -9.11
N VAL A 138 2.13 -4.95 -9.43
CA VAL A 138 0.81 -4.96 -10.05
C VAL A 138 -0.23 -5.55 -9.11
N PRO A 139 -1.52 -5.17 -9.24
CA PRO A 139 -2.60 -5.83 -8.52
C PRO A 139 -2.72 -7.28 -8.98
N ILE A 140 -2.56 -8.22 -8.04
CA ILE A 140 -2.65 -9.66 -8.32
C ILE A 140 -4.00 -10.25 -7.95
N ILE A 141 -4.69 -9.63 -6.99
CA ILE A 141 -6.06 -9.92 -6.59
C ILE A 141 -6.64 -8.67 -5.91
N GLN A 142 -7.94 -8.48 -6.03
CA GLN A 142 -8.67 -7.43 -5.36
C GLN A 142 -9.68 -8.04 -4.40
N VAL A 143 -9.75 -7.49 -3.20
CA VAL A 143 -10.70 -7.90 -2.15
C VAL A 143 -11.77 -6.84 -2.03
N ALA A 144 -12.99 -7.19 -2.42
CA ALA A 144 -14.14 -6.31 -2.37
C ALA A 144 -14.94 -6.56 -1.09
N LEU A 145 -15.32 -5.49 -0.40
CA LEU A 145 -16.14 -5.52 0.79
C LEU A 145 -17.49 -4.88 0.51
N SER A 146 -18.55 -5.62 0.74
CA SER A 146 -19.93 -5.15 0.66
C SER A 146 -20.76 -5.76 1.79
N GLY A 147 -21.97 -5.27 2.03
CA GLY A 147 -22.85 -5.86 3.03
C GLY A 147 -24.15 -5.07 3.14
N GLU A 148 -25.25 -5.78 3.34
CA GLU A 148 -26.56 -5.17 3.56
C GLU A 148 -26.61 -4.53 4.97
N GLY A 149 -27.07 -3.30 5.06
CA GLY A 149 -27.15 -2.56 6.32
C GLY A 149 -25.81 -1.98 6.80
N LEU A 150 -24.69 -2.22 6.10
CA LEU A 150 -23.39 -1.62 6.41
C LEU A 150 -23.22 -0.31 5.63
N THR A 151 -22.91 0.77 6.35
CA THR A 151 -22.58 2.06 5.73
C THR A 151 -21.21 2.03 5.08
N GLU A 152 -20.96 2.94 4.15
CA GLU A 152 -19.61 3.10 3.54
C GLU A 152 -18.53 3.41 4.60
N GLN A 153 -18.88 4.06 5.72
CA GLN A 153 -17.98 4.28 6.85
C GLN A 153 -17.64 2.97 7.57
N ASN A 154 -18.66 2.16 7.88
CA ASN A 154 -18.46 0.86 8.53
C ASN A 154 -17.60 -0.07 7.65
N LEU A 155 -17.87 -0.11 6.34
CA LEU A 155 -17.07 -0.90 5.39
C LEU A 155 -15.61 -0.44 5.33
N ALA A 156 -15.37 0.87 5.37
CA ALA A 156 -14.02 1.43 5.41
C ALA A 156 -13.29 1.08 6.73
N ASP A 157 -13.97 1.23 7.87
CA ASP A 157 -13.42 0.89 9.19
C ASP A 157 -13.06 -0.59 9.30
N ILE A 158 -13.96 -1.48 8.86
CA ILE A 158 -13.70 -2.93 8.83
C ILE A 158 -12.53 -3.24 7.88
N GLY A 159 -12.54 -2.66 6.69
CA GLY A 159 -11.49 -2.85 5.70
C GLY A 159 -10.12 -2.46 6.20
N ILE A 160 -9.99 -1.28 6.82
CA ILE A 160 -8.72 -0.73 7.30
C ILE A 160 -8.23 -1.45 8.56
N ASN A 161 -9.11 -1.57 9.57
CA ASN A 161 -8.70 -1.96 10.90
C ASN A 161 -8.76 -3.47 11.13
N GLN A 162 -9.74 -4.15 10.56
CA GLN A 162 -9.96 -5.57 10.85
C GLN A 162 -9.43 -6.49 9.75
N LEU A 163 -9.56 -6.11 8.47
CA LEU A 163 -9.17 -6.99 7.37
C LEU A 163 -7.78 -6.68 6.81
N ARG A 164 -7.44 -5.42 6.55
CA ARG A 164 -6.14 -5.03 5.99
C ARG A 164 -4.98 -5.47 6.90
N THR A 165 -5.10 -5.29 8.20
CA THR A 165 -4.04 -5.59 9.18
C THR A 165 -3.58 -7.05 9.15
N PRO A 166 -4.47 -8.06 9.23
CA PRO A 166 -4.03 -9.46 9.09
C PRO A 166 -3.57 -9.81 7.66
N LEU A 167 -4.13 -9.20 6.62
CA LEU A 167 -3.73 -9.50 5.24
C LEU A 167 -2.31 -9.01 4.90
N ILE A 168 -1.85 -7.92 5.49
CA ILE A 168 -0.47 -7.42 5.33
C ILE A 168 0.57 -8.43 5.86
N THR A 169 0.20 -9.32 6.78
CA THR A 169 1.12 -10.34 7.30
C THR A 169 1.43 -11.46 6.29
N VAL A 170 0.70 -11.53 5.17
CA VAL A 170 0.99 -12.49 4.11
C VAL A 170 2.29 -12.09 3.41
N PRO A 171 3.33 -12.94 3.41
CA PRO A 171 4.61 -12.62 2.81
C PRO A 171 4.47 -12.24 1.32
N GLY A 172 5.07 -11.12 0.92
CA GLY A 172 5.00 -10.61 -0.45
C GLY A 172 3.73 -9.84 -0.81
N ALA A 173 2.76 -9.72 0.08
CA ALA A 173 1.59 -8.88 -0.13
C ALA A 173 1.87 -7.43 0.30
N ALA A 174 1.58 -6.48 -0.58
CA ALA A 174 1.53 -5.05 -0.26
C ALA A 174 0.10 -4.56 -0.48
N ILE A 175 -0.53 -4.06 0.58
CA ILE A 175 -1.93 -3.65 0.54
C ILE A 175 -2.02 -2.17 0.91
N PRO A 176 -2.18 -1.27 -0.08
CA PRO A 176 -2.41 0.15 0.16
C PRO A 176 -3.73 0.37 0.91
N TYR A 177 -3.99 1.62 1.26
CA TYR A 177 -5.30 1.98 1.81
C TYR A 177 -6.41 1.64 0.81
N PRO A 178 -7.59 1.20 1.29
CA PRO A 178 -8.71 0.83 0.44
C PRO A 178 -9.19 1.99 -0.44
N PHE A 179 -9.73 1.64 -1.60
CA PHE A 179 -10.49 2.55 -2.46
C PHE A 179 -11.98 2.45 -2.13
N GLY A 180 -12.71 3.53 -2.35
CA GLY A 180 -14.11 3.63 -1.95
C GLY A 180 -14.27 3.74 -0.42
N GLY A 181 -15.52 3.68 0.02
CA GLY A 181 -15.86 3.90 1.42
C GLY A 181 -15.71 5.36 1.84
N LYS A 182 -15.99 5.61 3.10
CA LYS A 182 -15.88 6.94 3.73
C LYS A 182 -15.02 6.80 4.98
N GLN A 183 -13.86 7.42 4.95
CA GLN A 183 -12.97 7.43 6.11
C GLN A 183 -13.62 8.24 7.22
N ARG A 184 -13.81 7.61 8.40
CA ARG A 184 -14.42 8.30 9.53
C ARG A 184 -13.52 9.39 10.09
N GLN A 185 -14.11 10.54 10.35
CA GLN A 185 -13.47 11.65 11.06
C GLN A 185 -14.48 12.42 11.89
N VAL A 186 -14.05 13.01 13.00
CA VAL A 186 -14.85 13.99 13.72
C VAL A 186 -14.82 15.30 12.94
N GLN A 187 -15.98 15.78 12.54
CA GLN A 187 -16.12 17.00 11.75
C GLN A 187 -16.73 18.09 12.62
N ILE A 188 -16.11 19.28 12.59
CA ILE A 188 -16.55 20.46 13.30
C ILE A 188 -16.90 21.51 12.28
N ASP A 189 -18.20 21.66 12.03
CA ASP A 189 -18.73 22.62 11.05
C ASP A 189 -18.95 23.97 11.72
N LEU A 190 -18.15 24.95 11.33
CA LEU A 190 -18.19 26.31 11.90
C LEU A 190 -19.42 27.08 11.39
N ASN A 191 -20.07 27.83 12.29
CA ASN A 191 -21.10 28.79 11.93
C ASN A 191 -20.50 30.21 11.86
N PRO A 192 -20.28 30.77 10.64
CA PRO A 192 -19.64 32.08 10.48
C PRO A 192 -20.39 33.22 11.15
N GLN A 193 -21.73 33.20 11.11
CA GLN A 193 -22.57 34.22 11.70
C GLN A 193 -22.47 34.21 13.23
N ALA A 194 -22.48 32.99 13.82
CA ALA A 194 -22.35 32.84 15.27
C ALA A 194 -20.94 33.23 15.77
N LEU A 195 -19.88 32.96 14.99
CA LEU A 195 -18.52 33.41 15.28
C LEU A 195 -18.43 34.93 15.24
N GLN A 196 -18.93 35.56 14.17
CA GLN A 196 -18.89 37.00 13.99
C GLN A 196 -19.67 37.74 15.11
N ALA A 197 -20.85 37.23 15.46
CA ALA A 197 -21.67 37.83 16.53
C ALA A 197 -20.99 37.83 17.90
N ARG A 198 -20.02 36.94 18.11
CA ARG A 198 -19.22 36.80 19.36
C ARG A 198 -17.80 37.35 19.23
N GLY A 199 -17.43 37.96 18.09
CA GLY A 199 -16.08 38.44 17.83
C GLY A 199 -15.01 37.38 17.84
N LEU A 200 -15.37 36.15 17.43
CA LEU A 200 -14.49 35.00 17.34
C LEU A 200 -14.16 34.65 15.88
N SER A 201 -13.01 34.06 15.69
CA SER A 201 -12.54 33.51 14.40
C SER A 201 -12.52 31.97 14.38
N GLY A 202 -12.45 31.39 13.21
CA GLY A 202 -12.21 29.94 13.10
C GLY A 202 -10.87 29.50 13.73
N GLN A 203 -9.88 30.41 13.78
CA GLN A 203 -8.60 30.15 14.43
C GLN A 203 -8.74 30.01 15.95
N ASP A 204 -9.65 30.72 16.59
CA ASP A 204 -9.90 30.59 18.03
C ASP A 204 -10.43 29.19 18.34
N VAL A 205 -11.31 28.63 17.50
CA VAL A 205 -11.81 27.25 17.63
C VAL A 205 -10.68 26.24 17.41
N ALA A 206 -9.86 26.43 16.37
CA ALA A 206 -8.73 25.56 16.08
C ALA A 206 -7.70 25.55 17.23
N ASN A 207 -7.38 26.71 17.79
CA ASN A 207 -6.47 26.83 18.93
C ASN A 207 -7.04 26.16 20.19
N THR A 208 -8.35 26.28 20.41
CA THR A 208 -9.03 25.61 21.54
C THR A 208 -8.92 24.10 21.41
N LEU A 209 -9.20 23.54 20.25
CA LEU A 209 -9.05 22.12 20.01
C LEU A 209 -7.60 21.65 20.18
N ALA A 210 -6.64 22.38 19.64
CA ALA A 210 -5.22 22.02 19.75
C ALA A 210 -4.71 22.04 21.20
N SER A 211 -5.24 22.95 22.05
CA SER A 211 -4.81 23.09 23.44
C SER A 211 -5.57 22.21 24.44
N GLN A 212 -6.83 21.90 24.16
CA GLN A 212 -7.70 21.19 25.11
C GLN A 212 -8.01 19.74 24.71
N ASN A 213 -7.84 19.36 23.46
CA ASN A 213 -7.93 17.97 23.01
C ASN A 213 -6.53 17.33 22.99
N LEU A 214 -5.90 17.26 24.16
CA LEU A 214 -4.51 16.82 24.27
C LEU A 214 -4.34 15.87 25.45
N ILE A 215 -3.59 14.79 25.24
CA ILE A 215 -3.09 13.88 26.26
C ILE A 215 -1.63 14.24 26.52
N THR A 216 -1.32 14.77 27.70
CA THR A 216 0.04 15.14 28.06
C THR A 216 0.59 14.12 29.06
N PRO A 217 1.64 13.38 28.72
CA PRO A 217 2.34 12.54 29.68
C PRO A 217 3.10 13.43 30.68
N VAL A 218 2.82 13.25 31.99
CA VAL A 218 3.41 14.05 33.06
C VAL A 218 4.59 13.32 33.72
N GLY A 219 4.62 11.99 33.62
CA GLY A 219 5.65 11.16 34.23
C GLY A 219 5.07 10.01 35.05
N THR A 220 5.86 9.50 35.98
CA THR A 220 5.47 8.40 36.87
C THR A 220 5.65 8.78 38.34
N GLN A 221 4.82 8.22 39.19
CA GLN A 221 4.92 8.34 40.64
C GLN A 221 5.00 6.96 41.30
N LYS A 222 6.01 6.75 42.11
CA LYS A 222 6.16 5.52 42.93
C LYS A 222 5.41 5.68 44.21
N ILE A 223 4.47 4.75 44.48
CA ILE A 223 3.69 4.70 45.74
C ILE A 223 3.77 3.26 46.25
N GLY A 224 4.48 3.06 47.38
CA GLY A 224 4.76 1.73 47.87
C GLY A 224 5.59 0.89 46.92
N GLY A 225 5.12 -0.29 46.53
CA GLY A 225 5.75 -1.21 45.59
C GLY A 225 5.32 -1.04 44.15
N PHE A 226 4.50 -0.05 43.79
CA PHE A 226 3.94 0.14 42.48
C PHE A 226 4.38 1.48 41.88
N GLU A 227 4.56 1.49 40.56
CA GLU A 227 4.82 2.69 39.76
C GLU A 227 3.56 3.03 38.97
N TYR A 228 3.01 4.22 39.19
CA TYR A 228 1.81 4.73 38.54
C TYR A 228 2.21 5.72 37.45
N VAL A 229 1.69 5.52 36.22
CA VAL A 229 1.81 6.50 35.15
C VAL A 229 0.82 7.62 35.38
N ILE A 230 1.30 8.87 35.43
CA ILE A 230 0.45 10.05 35.57
C ILE A 230 0.27 10.69 34.19
N GLN A 231 -0.98 10.88 33.80
CA GLN A 231 -1.34 11.55 32.56
C GLN A 231 -2.35 12.65 32.82
N LEU A 232 -2.15 13.81 32.22
CA LEU A 232 -3.19 14.80 32.07
C LEU A 232 -3.92 14.50 30.76
N ASN A 233 -5.13 13.98 30.88
CA ASN A 233 -5.97 13.69 29.73
C ASN A 233 -7.11 14.70 29.69
N ASN A 234 -6.99 15.68 28.79
CA ASN A 234 -8.02 16.66 28.49
C ASN A 234 -8.80 16.30 27.22
N SER A 235 -8.45 15.19 26.57
CA SER A 235 -9.15 14.72 25.37
C SER A 235 -10.49 14.11 25.77
N PRO A 236 -11.62 14.65 25.26
CA PRO A 236 -12.93 14.08 25.49
C PRO A 236 -13.02 12.63 24.99
N LEU A 237 -13.70 11.79 25.77
CA LEU A 237 -13.93 10.37 25.40
C LEU A 237 -15.08 10.22 24.40
N GLN A 238 -16.06 11.14 24.45
CA GLN A 238 -17.22 11.14 23.57
C GLN A 238 -17.16 12.34 22.64
N MET A 239 -17.62 12.14 21.42
CA MET A 239 -17.58 13.17 20.37
C MET A 239 -18.41 14.42 20.78
N GLU A 240 -19.54 14.21 21.44
CA GLU A 240 -20.43 15.27 21.91
C GLU A 240 -19.75 16.20 22.92
N GLU A 241 -18.82 15.67 23.72
CA GLU A 241 -18.07 16.44 24.72
C GLU A 241 -17.14 17.47 24.08
N LEU A 242 -16.70 17.26 22.83
CA LEU A 242 -15.93 18.25 22.08
C LEU A 242 -16.69 19.57 21.94
N GLY A 243 -18.00 19.50 21.81
CA GLY A 243 -18.87 20.69 21.80
C GLY A 243 -18.83 21.51 23.09
N ASN A 244 -18.49 20.88 24.21
CA ASN A 244 -18.44 21.52 25.53
C ASN A 244 -17.08 22.16 25.86
N LEU A 245 -16.10 22.09 24.96
CA LEU A 245 -14.82 22.73 25.17
C LEU A 245 -14.97 24.28 25.15
N PRO A 246 -14.49 24.98 26.21
CA PRO A 246 -14.58 26.44 26.29
C PRO A 246 -13.57 27.11 25.37
N ILE A 247 -14.04 28.09 24.59
CA ILE A 247 -13.19 28.85 23.66
C ILE A 247 -12.63 30.07 24.36
N LYS A 248 -13.52 30.98 24.79
CA LYS A 248 -13.15 32.27 25.37
C LYS A 248 -14.32 32.89 26.11
N THR A 249 -14.03 33.72 27.10
CA THR A 249 -15.05 34.54 27.74
C THR A 249 -15.31 35.80 26.89
N VAL A 250 -16.56 36.00 26.50
CA VAL A 250 -17.01 37.18 25.72
C VAL A 250 -18.14 37.86 26.49
N ASN A 251 -18.00 39.14 26.77
CA ASN A 251 -18.97 39.93 27.53
C ASN A 251 -19.36 39.30 28.91
N GLY A 252 -18.40 38.67 29.58
CA GLY A 252 -18.60 38.03 30.87
C GLY A 252 -19.23 36.61 30.82
N ALA A 253 -19.59 36.11 29.65
CA ALA A 253 -20.12 34.77 29.44
C ALA A 253 -19.09 33.88 28.74
N MET A 254 -18.95 32.61 29.20
CA MET A 254 -18.11 31.63 28.54
C MET A 254 -18.77 31.13 27.24
N VAL A 255 -18.04 31.16 26.13
CA VAL A 255 -18.47 30.66 24.85
C VAL A 255 -17.83 29.28 24.63
N TYR A 256 -18.65 28.28 24.28
CA TYR A 256 -18.24 26.91 23.99
C TYR A 256 -18.26 26.64 22.49
N ILE A 257 -17.60 25.55 22.05
CA ILE A 257 -17.57 25.14 20.63
C ILE A 257 -19.01 24.95 20.09
N ARG A 258 -19.92 24.34 20.86
CA ARG A 258 -21.32 24.15 20.47
C ARG A 258 -22.10 25.45 20.19
N ASP A 259 -21.65 26.57 20.72
CA ASP A 259 -22.31 27.86 20.51
C ASP A 259 -21.97 28.49 19.16
N VAL A 260 -20.91 28.03 18.51
CA VAL A 260 -20.36 28.57 17.24
C VAL A 260 -20.09 27.52 16.18
N ALA A 261 -20.25 26.25 16.53
CA ALA A 261 -20.00 25.12 15.61
C ALA A 261 -20.88 23.92 15.98
N SER A 262 -21.10 23.02 15.03
CA SER A 262 -21.68 21.69 15.26
C SER A 262 -20.61 20.61 15.13
N VAL A 263 -20.61 19.66 16.09
CA VAL A 263 -19.71 18.51 16.09
C VAL A 263 -20.50 17.29 15.63
N ARG A 264 -19.97 16.57 14.64
CA ARG A 264 -20.62 15.37 14.11
C ARG A 264 -19.63 14.32 13.63
N ASP A 265 -20.07 13.07 13.59
CA ASP A 265 -19.39 12.01 12.85
C ASP A 265 -19.53 12.30 11.36
N GLY A 266 -18.43 12.45 10.67
CA GLY A 266 -18.37 12.82 9.27
C GLY A 266 -17.29 12.08 8.50
N ASN A 267 -17.04 12.57 7.32
CA ASN A 267 -15.97 12.08 6.45
C ASN A 267 -15.40 13.24 5.62
N PRO A 268 -14.16 13.15 5.17
CA PRO A 268 -13.61 14.09 4.20
C PRO A 268 -14.39 14.01 2.88
N PRO A 269 -14.30 15.03 2.01
CA PRO A 269 -14.86 14.95 0.67
C PRO A 269 -14.40 13.68 -0.04
N GLN A 270 -15.34 12.88 -0.53
CA GLN A 270 -15.04 11.60 -1.17
C GLN A 270 -14.43 11.85 -2.55
N THR A 271 -13.21 11.37 -2.77
CA THR A 271 -12.47 11.54 -4.03
C THR A 271 -12.56 10.33 -4.95
N ASN A 272 -12.97 9.18 -4.42
CA ASN A 272 -13.14 7.95 -5.19
C ASN A 272 -14.36 7.17 -4.70
N ILE A 273 -15.01 6.46 -5.61
CA ILE A 273 -16.21 5.69 -5.37
C ILE A 273 -16.02 4.32 -6.01
N VAL A 274 -16.35 3.27 -5.27
CA VAL A 274 -16.32 1.89 -5.75
C VAL A 274 -17.73 1.31 -5.74
N HIS A 275 -18.07 0.64 -6.83
CA HIS A 275 -19.28 -0.19 -6.93
C HIS A 275 -18.87 -1.63 -7.28
N VAL A 276 -19.48 -2.58 -6.60
CA VAL A 276 -19.40 -4.00 -6.91
C VAL A 276 -20.81 -4.52 -7.03
N ASP A 277 -21.14 -5.08 -8.17
CA ASP A 277 -22.50 -5.54 -8.51
C ASP A 277 -23.58 -4.46 -8.27
N GLY A 278 -23.26 -3.21 -8.62
CA GLY A 278 -24.17 -2.06 -8.47
C GLY A 278 -24.23 -1.46 -7.07
N ASN A 279 -23.66 -2.10 -6.05
CA ASN A 279 -23.69 -1.64 -4.67
C ASN A 279 -22.41 -0.85 -4.30
N ARG A 280 -22.58 0.17 -3.45
CA ARG A 280 -21.45 0.89 -2.85
C ARG A 280 -20.58 -0.07 -2.04
N SER A 281 -19.29 -0.05 -2.29
CA SER A 281 -18.37 -1.05 -1.78
C SER A 281 -17.02 -0.42 -1.45
N VAL A 282 -16.19 -1.17 -0.72
CA VAL A 282 -14.79 -0.86 -0.45
C VAL A 282 -13.93 -1.89 -1.16
N LEU A 283 -12.88 -1.45 -1.84
CA LEU A 283 -11.99 -2.28 -2.62
C LEU A 283 -10.56 -2.19 -2.08
N MET A 284 -10.00 -3.30 -1.66
CA MET A 284 -8.60 -3.41 -1.30
C MET A 284 -7.84 -4.07 -2.44
N MET A 285 -6.83 -3.39 -2.96
CA MET A 285 -5.92 -3.97 -3.94
C MET A 285 -4.79 -4.69 -3.21
N VAL A 286 -4.53 -5.93 -3.58
CA VAL A 286 -3.35 -6.67 -3.15
C VAL A 286 -2.32 -6.59 -4.26
N LEU A 287 -1.24 -5.90 -3.99
CA LEU A 287 -0.10 -5.73 -4.88
C LEU A 287 0.96 -6.76 -4.54
N LYS A 288 1.66 -7.25 -5.55
CA LYS A 288 2.84 -8.07 -5.33
C LYS A 288 4.03 -7.19 -4.93
N ALA A 289 4.75 -7.60 -3.90
CA ALA A 289 6.01 -7.02 -3.47
C ALA A 289 7.10 -8.09 -3.34
N GLY A 290 8.28 -7.79 -3.89
CA GLY A 290 9.43 -8.71 -3.85
C GLY A 290 9.32 -9.89 -4.82
N SER A 291 10.05 -10.97 -4.51
CA SER A 291 10.26 -12.14 -5.40
C SER A 291 9.38 -13.36 -5.06
N ILE A 292 8.37 -13.18 -4.21
CA ILE A 292 7.48 -14.29 -3.80
C ILE A 292 6.51 -14.62 -4.93
N SER A 293 6.18 -15.90 -5.08
CA SER A 293 5.24 -16.38 -6.10
C SER A 293 3.88 -15.70 -5.97
N THR A 294 3.32 -15.25 -7.09
CA THR A 294 1.96 -14.72 -7.17
C THR A 294 0.93 -15.70 -6.64
N LEU A 295 1.09 -17.00 -6.92
CA LEU A 295 0.18 -18.04 -6.44
C LEU A 295 0.20 -18.16 -4.92
N ASP A 296 1.39 -18.15 -4.30
CA ASP A 296 1.55 -18.26 -2.85
C ASP A 296 0.91 -17.06 -2.12
N ILE A 297 1.08 -15.86 -2.69
CA ILE A 297 0.45 -14.66 -2.13
C ILE A 297 -1.07 -14.76 -2.20
N ILE A 298 -1.63 -15.12 -3.37
CA ILE A 298 -3.10 -15.20 -3.55
C ILE A 298 -3.69 -16.28 -2.65
N ASP A 299 -3.08 -17.47 -2.59
CA ASP A 299 -3.52 -18.55 -1.72
C ASP A 299 -3.39 -18.16 -0.23
N GLY A 300 -2.34 -17.43 0.13
CA GLY A 300 -2.15 -16.86 1.47
C GLY A 300 -3.26 -15.86 1.83
N ILE A 301 -3.59 -14.94 0.93
CA ILE A 301 -4.67 -13.96 1.12
C ILE A 301 -6.02 -14.66 1.31
N LYS A 302 -6.36 -15.62 0.44
CA LYS A 302 -7.63 -16.36 0.55
C LYS A 302 -7.74 -17.13 1.87
N ARG A 303 -6.67 -17.82 2.28
CA ARG A 303 -6.63 -18.49 3.59
C ARG A 303 -6.80 -17.51 4.74
N LYS A 304 -6.09 -16.37 4.68
CA LYS A 304 -6.15 -15.35 5.75
C LYS A 304 -7.54 -14.73 5.90
N VAL A 305 -8.24 -14.49 4.80
CA VAL A 305 -9.63 -14.03 4.83
C VAL A 305 -10.54 -15.05 5.53
N VAL A 306 -10.34 -16.34 5.28
CA VAL A 306 -11.12 -17.40 5.95
C VAL A 306 -10.81 -17.46 7.45
N GLU A 307 -9.53 -17.33 7.84
CA GLU A 307 -9.11 -17.34 9.25
C GLU A 307 -9.74 -16.20 10.07
N VAL A 308 -9.88 -15.01 9.48
CA VAL A 308 -10.43 -13.84 10.20
C VAL A 308 -11.95 -13.71 10.08
N LYS A 309 -12.59 -14.59 9.33
CA LYS A 309 -14.03 -14.50 9.03
C LYS A 309 -14.90 -14.45 10.28
N ASP A 310 -14.57 -15.25 11.28
CA ASP A 310 -15.35 -15.36 12.52
C ASP A 310 -15.25 -14.10 13.39
N ALA A 311 -14.26 -13.25 13.17
CA ALA A 311 -14.09 -11.96 13.83
C ALA A 311 -14.78 -10.80 13.10
N LEU A 312 -15.34 -11.05 11.91
CA LEU A 312 -15.99 -10.06 11.07
C LEU A 312 -17.52 -10.13 11.25
N PRO A 313 -18.24 -9.02 11.03
CA PRO A 313 -19.71 -9.03 11.07
C PRO A 313 -20.32 -10.01 10.05
N ASP A 314 -21.36 -10.75 10.42
CA ASP A 314 -22.04 -11.71 9.55
C ASP A 314 -22.61 -11.08 8.28
N ALA A 315 -23.03 -9.80 8.37
CA ALA A 315 -23.54 -9.04 7.22
C ALA A 315 -22.46 -8.71 6.18
N LEU A 316 -21.17 -8.85 6.52
CA LEU A 316 -20.08 -8.53 5.61
C LEU A 316 -19.90 -9.62 4.55
N LYS A 317 -19.96 -9.21 3.29
CA LYS A 317 -19.62 -10.05 2.14
C LYS A 317 -18.24 -9.68 1.65
N VAL A 318 -17.33 -10.66 1.62
CA VAL A 318 -15.97 -10.51 1.09
C VAL A 318 -15.90 -11.24 -0.24
N GLY A 319 -15.70 -10.48 -1.32
CA GLY A 319 -15.56 -11.00 -2.69
C GLY A 319 -14.13 -10.87 -3.20
N PHE A 320 -13.71 -11.78 -4.09
CA PHE A 320 -12.43 -11.70 -4.78
C PHE A 320 -12.66 -11.34 -6.24
N ILE A 321 -11.98 -10.30 -6.72
CA ILE A 321 -12.09 -9.78 -8.08
C ILE A 321 -10.70 -9.75 -8.71
N GLY A 322 -10.61 -10.01 -10.03
CA GLY A 322 -9.34 -9.92 -10.76
C GLY A 322 -8.29 -10.91 -10.27
N ASP A 323 -8.70 -12.11 -9.88
CA ASP A 323 -7.80 -13.18 -9.43
C ASP A 323 -6.88 -13.65 -10.56
N GLN A 324 -5.62 -13.24 -10.50
CA GLN A 324 -4.62 -13.56 -11.50
C GLN A 324 -4.08 -14.99 -11.37
N SER A 325 -4.38 -15.70 -10.27
CA SER A 325 -3.94 -17.09 -10.10
C SER A 325 -4.51 -18.03 -11.18
N VAL A 326 -5.69 -17.71 -11.72
CA VAL A 326 -6.33 -18.49 -12.78
C VAL A 326 -5.46 -18.50 -14.05
N PHE A 327 -4.96 -17.33 -14.46
CA PHE A 327 -4.09 -17.20 -15.63
C PHE A 327 -2.73 -17.88 -15.41
N VAL A 328 -2.12 -17.69 -14.25
CA VAL A 328 -0.83 -18.31 -13.90
C VAL A 328 -0.94 -19.82 -13.88
N ARG A 329 -1.97 -20.37 -13.22
CA ARG A 329 -2.21 -21.84 -13.19
C ARG A 329 -2.48 -22.39 -14.59
N GLY A 330 -3.27 -21.69 -15.41
CA GLY A 330 -3.53 -22.07 -16.80
C GLY A 330 -2.25 -22.12 -17.63
N ALA A 331 -1.38 -21.11 -17.52
CA ALA A 331 -0.10 -21.07 -18.22
C ALA A 331 0.84 -22.21 -17.78
N ILE A 332 0.96 -22.48 -16.47
CA ILE A 332 1.79 -23.58 -15.95
C ILE A 332 1.28 -24.91 -16.47
N THR A 333 -0.03 -25.14 -16.44
CA THR A 333 -0.63 -26.38 -16.92
C THR A 333 -0.39 -26.55 -18.42
N GLY A 334 -0.53 -25.50 -19.21
CA GLY A 334 -0.24 -25.51 -20.66
C GLY A 334 1.21 -25.92 -20.93
N VAL A 335 2.18 -25.24 -20.30
CA VAL A 335 3.61 -25.57 -20.45
C VAL A 335 3.92 -27.01 -20.01
N ALA A 336 3.32 -27.48 -18.92
CA ALA A 336 3.52 -28.85 -18.44
C ALA A 336 2.99 -29.91 -19.45
N VAL A 337 1.80 -29.67 -20.00
CA VAL A 337 1.21 -30.56 -21.02
C VAL A 337 2.05 -30.55 -22.29
N GLU A 338 2.44 -29.39 -22.79
CA GLU A 338 3.31 -29.28 -23.98
C GLU A 338 4.67 -29.94 -23.75
N GLY A 339 5.24 -29.80 -22.56
CA GLY A 339 6.49 -30.45 -22.17
C GLY A 339 6.38 -31.99 -22.19
N VAL A 340 5.27 -32.55 -21.69
CA VAL A 340 5.02 -34.00 -21.72
C VAL A 340 4.84 -34.46 -23.16
N ILE A 341 4.07 -33.76 -23.98
CA ILE A 341 3.89 -34.10 -25.40
C ILE A 341 5.23 -34.07 -26.14
N ALA A 342 6.04 -33.04 -25.95
CA ALA A 342 7.35 -32.92 -26.58
C ALA A 342 8.29 -34.06 -26.16
N ALA A 343 8.30 -34.41 -24.88
CA ALA A 343 9.08 -35.55 -24.35
C ALA A 343 8.64 -36.89 -24.95
N LEU A 344 7.33 -37.13 -25.06
CA LEU A 344 6.77 -38.33 -25.69
C LEU A 344 7.12 -38.41 -27.17
N LEU A 345 6.94 -37.33 -27.94
CA LEU A 345 7.27 -37.26 -29.35
C LEU A 345 8.77 -37.53 -29.59
N THR A 346 9.63 -36.86 -28.79
CA THR A 346 11.07 -37.07 -28.86
C THR A 346 11.45 -38.52 -28.56
N SER A 347 10.83 -39.10 -27.54
CA SER A 347 11.06 -40.51 -27.18
C SER A 347 10.64 -41.47 -28.30
N VAL A 348 9.47 -41.24 -28.90
CA VAL A 348 8.98 -42.04 -30.06
C VAL A 348 9.93 -41.91 -31.25
N MET A 349 10.37 -40.68 -31.55
CA MET A 349 11.32 -40.45 -32.66
C MET A 349 12.66 -41.19 -32.42
N ILE A 350 13.19 -41.11 -31.20
CA ILE A 350 14.43 -41.81 -30.85
C ILE A 350 14.23 -43.35 -31.03
N LEU A 351 13.13 -43.91 -30.56
CA LEU A 351 12.82 -45.33 -30.71
C LEU A 351 12.70 -45.74 -32.17
N LEU A 352 12.04 -44.95 -33.01
CA LEU A 352 11.87 -45.21 -34.43
C LEU A 352 13.20 -45.19 -35.20
N PHE A 353 14.05 -44.17 -34.94
CA PHE A 353 15.30 -44.02 -35.69
C PHE A 353 16.45 -44.89 -35.18
N LEU A 354 16.50 -45.17 -33.88
CA LEU A 354 17.54 -46.03 -33.32
C LEU A 354 17.19 -47.53 -33.39
N GLY A 355 15.92 -47.88 -33.67
CA GLY A 355 15.48 -49.27 -33.94
C GLY A 355 15.75 -50.31 -32.84
N SER A 356 15.98 -49.86 -31.61
CA SER A 356 16.33 -50.73 -30.49
C SER A 356 15.53 -50.39 -29.24
N TRP A 357 14.85 -51.37 -28.68
CA TRP A 357 14.13 -51.28 -27.40
C TRP A 357 15.05 -51.44 -26.17
N ARG A 358 16.35 -51.61 -26.40
CA ARG A 358 17.36 -51.81 -25.35
C ARG A 358 18.26 -50.60 -25.18
#